data_ae6949ea7127daa93aa677fbc8c660b1
#
_entry.id   ae6949ea7127daa93aa677fbc8c660b1
#
_cell.length_a   1.000
_cell.length_b   1.000
_cell.length_c   1.000
_cell.angle_alpha   90.00
_cell.angle_beta   90.00
_cell.angle_gamma   90.00
#
_symmetry.space_group_name_H-M   'P 1'
#
loop_
_entity.id
_entity.type
_entity.pdbx_description
1 polymer ?
#
loop_
_entity_poly.entity_id
_entity_poly.type
_entity_poly.pdbx_seq_one_letter_code
_entity_poly.pdbx_strand_id
1 'polypeptide(L)'
;MFMDEMRFGLISNYRRSWSLIGKRTVIANQQEYANRYLYSAIDPINGDNFHIIGFNDVNAAITKVFLEALVKKYKNYHILTVWDNAPFHRKKELHEIDGLTPVYLPSYSPELNPVERFYGEIRKSTANRLFKNIEIQESIIDAEVARWMADKDRTKKLCGYEWIVEQLESYF
;
A
#
# COMPACT_ATOMS: atom_id res chain seq x y z
N MET A 1 -3.05 8.01 9.77
CA MET A 1 -3.08 7.17 8.55
C MET A 1 -2.03 6.08 8.66
N PHE A 2 -2.36 4.86 8.30
CA PHE A 2 -1.39 3.77 8.18
C PHE A 2 -0.72 3.84 6.80
N MET A 3 0.58 3.60 6.76
CA MET A 3 1.39 3.73 5.55
C MET A 3 2.25 2.48 5.32
N ASP A 4 2.54 2.18 4.05
CA ASP A 4 3.44 1.10 3.63
C ASP A 4 3.81 1.22 2.16
N GLU A 5 4.80 0.41 1.71
CA GLU A 5 5.27 0.33 0.34
C GLU A 5 5.11 -1.08 -0.24
N MET A 6 4.44 -1.17 -1.38
CA MET A 6 4.29 -2.42 -2.11
C MET A 6 5.20 -2.45 -3.34
N ARG A 7 6.12 -3.41 -3.38
CA ARG A 7 6.83 -3.74 -4.62
C ARG A 7 5.91 -4.52 -5.56
N PHE A 8 5.92 -4.16 -6.84
CA PHE A 8 5.34 -4.93 -7.93
C PHE A 8 6.33 -5.04 -9.09
N GLY A 9 6.17 -6.01 -9.97
CA GLY A 9 7.12 -6.22 -11.05
C GLY A 9 6.79 -7.44 -11.90
N LEU A 10 7.65 -7.69 -12.90
CA LEU A 10 7.45 -8.68 -13.95
C LEU A 10 7.84 -10.12 -13.52
N ILE A 11 8.11 -10.35 -12.24
CA ILE A 11 8.16 -11.70 -11.69
C ILE A 11 6.72 -12.14 -11.40
N SER A 12 6.32 -13.27 -11.96
CA SER A 12 4.95 -13.78 -11.85
C SER A 12 4.48 -13.92 -10.41
N ASN A 13 3.31 -13.35 -10.12
CA ASN A 13 2.61 -13.50 -8.85
C ASN A 13 1.52 -14.58 -9.01
N TYR A 14 1.68 -15.69 -8.29
CA TYR A 14 0.77 -16.83 -8.37
C TYR A 14 -0.27 -16.79 -7.27
N ARG A 15 -1.54 -17.01 -7.66
CA ARG A 15 -2.65 -17.23 -6.73
C ARG A 15 -3.42 -18.48 -7.12
N ARG A 16 -4.07 -19.09 -6.13
CA ARG A 16 -4.99 -20.19 -6.36
C ARG A 16 -6.10 -19.78 -7.31
N SER A 17 -6.42 -20.64 -8.27
CA SER A 17 -7.50 -20.47 -9.22
C SER A 17 -8.37 -21.73 -9.27
N TRP A 18 -9.64 -21.56 -9.62
CA TRP A 18 -10.56 -22.67 -9.82
C TRP A 18 -10.20 -23.39 -11.11
N SER A 19 -10.28 -24.73 -11.10
CA SER A 19 -10.17 -25.58 -12.29
C SER A 19 -11.16 -26.72 -12.19
N LEU A 20 -11.38 -27.42 -13.31
CA LEU A 20 -12.19 -28.63 -13.32
C LEU A 20 -11.55 -29.73 -12.47
N ILE A 21 -12.39 -30.52 -11.81
CA ILE A 21 -11.90 -31.67 -10.99
C ILE A 21 -11.04 -32.57 -11.88
N GLY A 22 -9.87 -32.96 -11.36
CA GLY A 22 -8.91 -33.79 -12.08
C GLY A 22 -8.02 -33.08 -13.11
N LYS A 23 -8.22 -31.77 -13.36
CA LYS A 23 -7.35 -30.98 -14.23
C LYS A 23 -6.48 -30.04 -13.42
N ARG A 24 -5.15 -30.10 -13.63
CA ARG A 24 -4.23 -29.10 -13.07
C ARG A 24 -4.32 -27.80 -13.83
N THR A 25 -4.43 -26.69 -13.11
CA THR A 25 -4.29 -25.34 -13.71
C THR A 25 -2.84 -25.15 -14.13
N VAL A 26 -2.63 -24.81 -15.39
CA VAL A 26 -1.31 -24.40 -15.91
C VAL A 26 -1.31 -22.89 -16.01
N ILE A 27 -0.34 -22.26 -15.36
CA ILE A 27 -0.16 -20.82 -15.37
C ILE A 27 1.22 -20.54 -15.96
N ALA A 28 1.29 -19.65 -16.94
CA ALA A 28 2.56 -19.26 -17.55
C ALA A 28 3.42 -18.48 -16.55
N ASN A 29 4.74 -18.65 -16.65
CA ASN A 29 5.71 -18.02 -15.78
C ASN A 29 6.48 -16.91 -16.51
N GLN A 30 6.66 -15.78 -15.85
CA GLN A 30 7.50 -14.68 -16.28
C GLN A 30 8.54 -14.40 -15.20
N GLN A 31 9.79 -14.20 -15.60
CA GLN A 31 10.93 -13.91 -14.71
C GLN A 31 11.76 -12.76 -15.31
N GLU A 32 11.20 -11.57 -15.30
CA GLU A 32 11.90 -10.35 -15.68
C GLU A 32 12.11 -9.46 -14.46
N TYR A 33 13.31 -8.91 -14.31
CA TYR A 33 13.70 -8.15 -13.11
C TYR A 33 13.36 -6.66 -13.18
N ALA A 34 12.30 -6.29 -13.88
CA ALA A 34 11.74 -4.95 -13.82
C ALA A 34 10.77 -4.85 -12.63
N ASN A 35 10.95 -3.85 -11.78
CA ASN A 35 10.05 -3.60 -10.66
C ASN A 35 9.87 -2.10 -10.41
N ARG A 36 8.74 -1.76 -9.76
CA ARG A 36 8.38 -0.45 -9.24
C ARG A 36 7.68 -0.58 -7.90
N TYR A 37 7.38 0.55 -7.29
CA TYR A 37 6.76 0.62 -5.97
C TYR A 37 5.50 1.47 -5.99
N LEU A 38 4.54 1.03 -5.19
CA LEU A 38 3.32 1.73 -4.83
C LEU A 38 3.42 2.12 -3.37
N TYR A 39 3.41 3.42 -3.08
CA TYR A 39 3.30 3.98 -1.74
C TYR A 39 1.83 4.22 -1.42
N SER A 40 1.39 3.85 -0.24
CA SER A 40 0.00 3.97 0.18
C SER A 40 -0.12 4.49 1.60
N ALA A 41 -1.04 5.42 1.82
CA ALA A 41 -1.48 5.86 3.13
C ALA A 41 -2.99 5.71 3.24
N ILE A 42 -3.49 5.04 4.29
CA ILE A 42 -4.90 4.71 4.49
C ILE A 42 -5.35 5.13 5.88
N ASP A 43 -6.49 5.82 5.92
CA ASP A 43 -7.23 6.08 7.15
C ASP A 43 -8.29 4.98 7.34
N PRO A 44 -8.12 4.08 8.31
CA PRO A 44 -9.06 2.98 8.52
C PRO A 44 -10.41 3.42 9.10
N ILE A 45 -10.49 4.62 9.71
CA ILE A 45 -11.72 5.15 10.31
C ILE A 45 -12.63 5.76 9.25
N ASN A 46 -12.08 6.66 8.41
CA ASN A 46 -12.84 7.41 7.42
C ASN A 46 -12.81 6.79 6.03
N GLY A 47 -11.90 5.80 5.79
CA GLY A 47 -11.68 5.20 4.48
C GLY A 47 -10.93 6.11 3.50
N ASP A 48 -10.45 7.27 3.97
CA ASP A 48 -9.59 8.13 3.17
C ASP A 48 -8.30 7.40 2.82
N ASN A 49 -7.87 7.58 1.58
CA ASN A 49 -6.66 6.95 1.12
C ASN A 49 -5.90 7.84 0.12
N PHE A 50 -4.59 7.66 0.10
CA PHE A 50 -3.68 8.40 -0.76
C PHE A 50 -2.57 7.46 -1.26
N HIS A 51 -2.32 7.51 -2.56
CA HIS A 51 -1.37 6.61 -3.20
C HIS A 51 -0.53 7.36 -4.23
N ILE A 52 0.73 6.95 -4.37
CA ILE A 52 1.61 7.32 -5.48
C ILE A 52 2.25 6.04 -6.01
N ILE A 53 2.12 5.83 -7.31
CA ILE A 53 2.67 4.67 -8.01
C ILE A 53 3.82 5.09 -8.94
N GLY A 54 4.72 4.16 -9.24
CA GLY A 54 5.74 4.33 -10.28
C GLY A 54 7.13 4.70 -9.76
N PHE A 55 7.35 4.73 -8.45
CA PHE A 55 8.70 4.88 -7.90
C PHE A 55 9.58 3.66 -8.24
N ASN A 56 10.84 3.92 -8.59
CA ASN A 56 11.78 2.86 -8.96
C ASN A 56 12.55 2.27 -7.77
N ASP A 57 12.45 2.89 -6.61
CA ASP A 57 13.19 2.51 -5.41
C ASP A 57 12.41 2.85 -4.14
N VAL A 58 12.88 2.32 -2.99
CA VAL A 58 12.38 2.62 -1.65
C VAL A 58 13.53 3.16 -0.82
N ASN A 59 13.49 4.44 -0.50
CA ASN A 59 14.48 5.12 0.33
C ASN A 59 13.88 6.37 1.00
N ALA A 60 14.60 6.96 1.94
CA ALA A 60 14.13 8.11 2.70
C ALA A 60 13.78 9.32 1.82
N ALA A 61 14.52 9.58 0.74
CA ALA A 61 14.26 10.71 -0.15
C ALA A 61 12.92 10.55 -0.89
N ILE A 62 12.63 9.36 -1.40
CA ILE A 62 11.36 9.05 -2.08
C ILE A 62 10.21 9.07 -1.05
N THR A 63 10.42 8.48 0.13
CA THR A 63 9.44 8.51 1.22
C THR A 63 9.11 9.95 1.62
N LYS A 64 10.11 10.84 1.68
CA LYS A 64 9.90 12.27 1.94
C LYS A 64 8.99 12.92 0.89
N VAL A 65 9.23 12.67 -0.40
CA VAL A 65 8.38 13.18 -1.49
C VAL A 65 6.93 12.73 -1.32
N PHE A 66 6.72 11.45 -0.96
CA PHE A 66 5.38 10.92 -0.70
C PHE A 66 4.71 11.61 0.49
N LEU A 67 5.41 11.77 1.60
CA LEU A 67 4.89 12.39 2.81
C LEU A 67 4.57 13.89 2.62
N GLU A 68 5.43 14.62 1.92
CA GLU A 68 5.17 16.03 1.58
C GLU A 68 3.93 16.18 0.70
N ALA A 69 3.72 15.27 -0.26
CA ALA A 69 2.51 15.24 -1.07
C ALA A 69 1.27 14.87 -0.24
N LEU A 70 1.40 13.94 0.71
CA LEU A 70 0.35 13.56 1.65
C LEU A 70 -0.08 14.75 2.51
N VAL A 71 0.87 15.45 3.14
CA VAL A 71 0.61 16.64 3.96
C VAL A 71 -0.04 17.76 3.12
N LYS A 72 0.44 17.98 1.91
CA LYS A 72 -0.14 18.96 0.98
C LYS A 72 -1.60 18.65 0.64
N LYS A 73 -1.94 17.36 0.46
CA LYS A 73 -3.33 16.93 0.21
C LYS A 73 -4.21 17.16 1.42
N TYR A 74 -3.72 16.89 2.61
CA TYR A 74 -4.46 16.99 3.87
C TYR A 74 -4.02 18.20 4.72
N LYS A 75 -3.78 19.35 4.08
CA LYS A 75 -3.21 20.58 4.67
C LYS A 75 -3.93 21.13 5.91
N ASN A 76 -5.19 20.74 6.14
CA ASN A 76 -5.99 21.18 7.28
C ASN A 76 -5.92 20.20 8.48
N TYR A 77 -5.12 19.16 8.38
CA TYR A 77 -4.99 18.12 9.39
C TYR A 77 -3.54 17.99 9.82
N HIS A 78 -3.34 17.62 11.07
CA HIS A 78 -2.07 17.05 11.51
C HIS A 78 -2.14 15.52 11.38
N ILE A 79 -1.21 14.92 10.66
CA ILE A 79 -1.27 13.51 10.27
C ILE A 79 -0.41 12.67 11.22
N LEU A 80 -1.03 11.73 11.93
CA LEU A 80 -0.31 10.64 12.58
C LEU A 80 -0.05 9.56 11.52
N THR A 81 1.22 9.36 11.14
CA THR A 81 1.61 8.34 10.16
C THR A 81 2.10 7.10 10.88
N VAL A 82 1.29 6.03 10.81
CA VAL A 82 1.60 4.73 11.42
C VAL A 82 2.25 3.83 10.37
N TRP A 83 3.47 3.40 10.58
CA TRP A 83 4.24 2.59 9.63
C TRP A 83 5.18 1.60 10.31
N ASP A 84 5.84 0.77 9.53
CA ASP A 84 6.82 -0.16 10.05
C ASP A 84 8.09 0.56 10.53
N ASN A 85 8.94 -0.20 11.18
CA ASN A 85 10.16 0.30 11.81
C ASN A 85 11.40 0.11 10.90
N ALA A 86 11.26 0.24 9.58
CA ALA A 86 12.37 0.13 8.65
C ALA A 86 13.46 1.21 8.92
N PRO A 87 14.76 0.89 8.73
CA PRO A 87 15.85 1.83 9.04
C PRO A 87 15.75 3.16 8.29
N PHE A 88 15.24 3.18 7.06
CA PHE A 88 15.09 4.41 6.28
C PHE A 88 13.92 5.28 6.79
N HIS A 89 12.88 4.70 7.42
CA HIS A 89 11.81 5.46 8.07
C HIS A 89 12.27 6.26 9.29
N ARG A 90 13.38 5.85 9.91
CA ARG A 90 13.97 6.54 11.07
C ARG A 90 14.87 7.73 10.71
N LYS A 91 14.95 8.11 9.44
CA LYS A 91 15.77 9.24 9.03
C LYS A 91 15.21 10.55 9.55
N LYS A 92 16.07 11.39 10.13
CA LYS A 92 15.70 12.66 10.76
C LYS A 92 14.87 13.56 9.83
N GLU A 93 15.21 13.59 8.56
CA GLU A 93 14.53 14.36 7.53
C GLU A 93 13.04 14.03 7.32
N LEU A 94 12.60 12.83 7.73
CA LEU A 94 11.18 12.43 7.69
C LEU A 94 10.43 12.89 8.94
N HIS A 95 11.13 13.05 10.06
CA HIS A 95 10.57 13.52 11.34
C HIS A 95 10.43 15.05 11.39
N GLU A 96 11.10 15.77 10.50
CA GLU A 96 11.10 17.23 10.43
C GLU A 96 10.03 17.75 9.45
N ILE A 97 9.19 16.88 8.88
CA ILE A 97 8.08 17.29 8.00
C ILE A 97 6.98 17.92 8.86
N ASP A 98 6.72 19.20 8.65
CA ASP A 98 5.67 19.93 9.36
C ASP A 98 4.28 19.35 9.02
N GLY A 99 3.40 19.29 10.02
CA GLY A 99 2.05 18.71 9.88
C GLY A 99 1.98 17.19 9.95
N LEU A 100 3.10 16.49 10.30
CA LEU A 100 3.17 15.05 10.38
C LEU A 100 3.88 14.58 11.67
N THR A 101 3.36 13.52 12.29
CA THR A 101 4.02 12.83 13.40
C THR A 101 4.11 11.33 13.10
N PRO A 102 5.30 10.75 13.00
CA PRO A 102 5.48 9.33 12.79
C PRO A 102 5.20 8.51 14.06
N VAL A 103 4.52 7.40 13.91
CA VAL A 103 4.28 6.38 14.93
C VAL A 103 4.75 5.04 14.37
N TYR A 104 5.56 4.32 15.14
CA TYR A 104 6.15 3.06 14.67
C TYR A 104 5.41 1.85 15.19
N LEU A 105 5.07 0.95 14.29
CA LEU A 105 4.60 -0.40 14.63
C LEU A 105 5.76 -1.21 15.24
N PRO A 106 5.45 -2.22 16.08
CA PRO A 106 6.44 -3.19 16.50
C PRO A 106 7.15 -3.83 15.30
N SER A 107 8.43 -4.13 15.45
CA SER A 107 9.19 -4.80 14.38
C SER A 107 8.58 -6.16 14.04
N TYR A 108 8.58 -6.51 12.76
CA TYR A 108 8.07 -7.80 12.25
C TYR A 108 6.57 -8.07 12.53
N SER A 109 5.74 -7.02 12.53
CA SER A 109 4.29 -7.13 12.80
C SER A 109 3.44 -6.59 11.64
N PRO A 110 3.56 -7.14 10.42
CA PRO A 110 2.80 -6.66 9.25
C PRO A 110 1.28 -6.85 9.41
N GLU A 111 0.85 -7.81 10.25
CA GLU A 111 -0.55 -8.05 10.58
C GLU A 111 -1.22 -6.88 11.29
N LEU A 112 -0.43 -5.98 11.91
CA LEU A 112 -0.93 -4.77 12.55
C LEU A 112 -1.11 -3.62 11.54
N ASN A 113 -0.57 -3.74 10.32
CA ASN A 113 -0.71 -2.72 9.29
C ASN A 113 -1.87 -3.06 8.33
N PRO A 114 -3.01 -2.35 8.39
CA PRO A 114 -4.15 -2.61 7.51
C PRO A 114 -3.86 -2.37 6.03
N VAL A 115 -2.81 -1.61 5.70
CA VAL A 115 -2.37 -1.38 4.31
C VAL A 115 -1.95 -2.69 3.63
N GLU A 116 -1.44 -3.68 4.38
CA GLU A 116 -1.10 -4.99 3.84
C GLU A 116 -2.33 -5.75 3.28
N ARG A 117 -3.52 -5.57 3.87
CA ARG A 117 -4.76 -6.11 3.28
C ARG A 117 -5.11 -5.41 1.98
N PHE A 118 -4.97 -4.10 1.93
CA PHE A 118 -5.17 -3.35 0.71
C PHE A 118 -4.22 -3.84 -0.40
N TYR A 119 -2.94 -4.02 -0.10
CA TYR A 119 -1.98 -4.61 -1.05
C TYR A 119 -2.36 -6.03 -1.46
N GLY A 120 -2.93 -6.81 -0.54
CA GLY A 120 -3.52 -8.11 -0.86
C GLY A 120 -4.59 -8.05 -1.95
N GLU A 121 -5.45 -7.02 -1.93
CA GLU A 121 -6.46 -6.79 -2.98
C GLU A 121 -5.82 -6.30 -4.28
N ILE A 122 -4.91 -5.33 -4.21
CA ILE A 122 -4.20 -4.82 -5.39
C ILE A 122 -3.46 -5.96 -6.12
N ARG A 123 -2.75 -6.82 -5.39
CA ARG A 123 -2.06 -7.99 -5.98
C ARG A 123 -2.99 -8.96 -6.71
N LYS A 124 -4.30 -8.97 -6.42
CA LYS A 124 -5.28 -9.79 -7.17
C LYS A 124 -5.44 -9.33 -8.61
N SER A 125 -5.34 -8.05 -8.87
CA SER A 125 -5.51 -7.47 -10.22
C SER A 125 -4.42 -7.92 -11.20
N THR A 126 -3.25 -8.30 -10.69
CA THR A 126 -2.07 -8.71 -11.47
C THR A 126 -1.73 -10.19 -11.36
N ALA A 127 -2.41 -10.94 -10.47
CA ALA A 127 -2.11 -12.34 -10.22
C ALA A 127 -2.40 -13.23 -11.44
N ASN A 128 -1.57 -14.26 -11.66
CA ASN A 128 -1.71 -15.25 -12.74
C ASN A 128 -1.72 -14.63 -14.16
N ARG A 129 -1.11 -13.46 -14.33
CA ARG A 129 -1.04 -12.74 -15.60
C ARG A 129 0.39 -12.52 -16.03
N LEU A 130 0.62 -12.47 -17.34
CA LEU A 130 1.87 -12.05 -17.96
C LEU A 130 1.70 -10.62 -18.49
N PHE A 131 2.76 -9.83 -18.39
CA PHE A 131 2.77 -8.44 -18.86
C PHE A 131 3.90 -8.23 -19.86
N LYS A 132 3.59 -7.53 -20.95
CA LYS A 132 4.60 -7.22 -21.98
C LYS A 132 5.72 -6.32 -21.44
N ASN A 133 5.37 -5.42 -20.52
CA ASN A 133 6.30 -4.51 -19.86
C ASN A 133 5.71 -4.03 -18.52
N ILE A 134 6.52 -3.34 -17.73
CA ILE A 134 6.15 -2.87 -16.39
C ILE A 134 5.10 -1.75 -16.45
N GLU A 135 5.07 -0.96 -17.51
CA GLU A 135 4.12 0.13 -17.71
C GLU A 135 2.68 -0.38 -17.83
N ILE A 136 2.48 -1.52 -18.51
CA ILE A 136 1.16 -2.17 -18.60
C ILE A 136 0.72 -2.69 -17.24
N GLN A 137 1.62 -3.30 -16.47
CA GLN A 137 1.29 -3.75 -15.12
C GLN A 137 0.94 -2.57 -14.21
N GLU A 138 1.73 -1.51 -14.27
CA GLU A 138 1.51 -0.27 -13.52
C GLU A 138 0.15 0.35 -13.83
N SER A 139 -0.21 0.47 -15.12
CA SER A 139 -1.51 1.04 -15.51
C SER A 139 -2.70 0.25 -14.98
N ILE A 140 -2.57 -1.08 -14.84
CA ILE A 140 -3.60 -1.93 -14.25
C ILE A 140 -3.71 -1.71 -12.74
N ILE A 141 -2.56 -1.59 -12.07
CA ILE A 141 -2.51 -1.29 -10.63
C ILE A 141 -3.09 0.10 -10.38
N ASP A 142 -2.69 1.10 -11.17
CA ASP A 142 -3.19 2.48 -11.06
C ASP A 142 -4.72 2.55 -11.23
N ALA A 143 -5.26 1.87 -12.22
CA ALA A 143 -6.70 1.77 -12.42
C ALA A 143 -7.43 1.10 -11.24
N GLU A 144 -6.83 0.08 -10.61
CA GLU A 144 -7.43 -0.55 -9.43
C GLU A 144 -7.31 0.36 -8.20
N VAL A 145 -6.17 1.02 -8.00
CA VAL A 145 -5.98 2.04 -6.94
C VAL A 145 -7.00 3.17 -7.08
N ALA A 146 -7.24 3.68 -8.30
CA ALA A 146 -8.23 4.72 -8.54
C ALA A 146 -9.65 4.29 -8.13
N ARG A 147 -10.03 3.02 -8.32
CA ARG A 147 -11.31 2.47 -7.84
C ARG A 147 -11.42 2.49 -6.32
N TRP A 148 -10.33 2.16 -5.62
CA TRP A 148 -10.28 2.21 -4.16
C TRP A 148 -10.33 3.65 -3.64
N MET A 149 -9.67 4.60 -4.33
CA MET A 149 -9.74 6.03 -3.98
C MET A 149 -11.16 6.59 -4.13
N ALA A 150 -11.93 6.07 -5.06
CA ALA A 150 -13.31 6.49 -5.31
C ALA A 150 -14.32 5.88 -4.32
N ASP A 151 -13.95 4.82 -3.58
CA ASP A 151 -14.86 4.07 -2.69
C ASP A 151 -14.30 3.98 -1.26
N LYS A 152 -14.56 5.02 -0.47
CA LYS A 152 -14.13 5.10 0.92
C LYS A 152 -14.75 4.01 1.79
N ASP A 153 -16.00 3.65 1.54
CA ASP A 153 -16.71 2.63 2.32
C ASP A 153 -16.08 1.25 2.12
N ARG A 154 -15.66 0.95 0.90
CA ARG A 154 -14.90 -0.27 0.59
C ARG A 154 -13.57 -0.29 1.34
N THR A 155 -12.84 0.82 1.35
CA THR A 155 -11.57 0.96 2.07
C THR A 155 -11.76 0.79 3.58
N LYS A 156 -12.78 1.46 4.16
CA LYS A 156 -13.14 1.33 5.56
C LYS A 156 -13.49 -0.11 5.94
N LYS A 157 -14.31 -0.79 5.14
CA LYS A 157 -14.66 -2.21 5.36
C LYS A 157 -13.45 -3.14 5.36
N LEU A 158 -12.47 -2.88 4.51
CA LEU A 158 -11.28 -3.72 4.38
C LEU A 158 -10.26 -3.45 5.50
N CYS A 159 -10.00 -2.19 5.79
CA CYS A 159 -8.89 -1.73 6.64
C CYS A 159 -9.32 -1.33 8.07
N GLY A 160 -10.59 -1.05 8.30
CA GLY A 160 -11.14 -0.66 9.59
C GLY A 160 -11.35 -1.86 10.50
N TYR A 161 -10.27 -2.38 11.07
CA TYR A 161 -10.36 -3.41 12.10
C TYR A 161 -10.99 -2.85 13.37
N GLU A 162 -11.87 -3.61 13.98
CA GLU A 162 -12.58 -3.23 15.21
C GLU A 162 -11.60 -2.73 16.28
N TRP A 163 -10.52 -3.48 16.53
CA TRP A 163 -9.52 -3.10 17.53
C TRP A 163 -8.74 -1.81 17.18
N ILE A 164 -8.52 -1.51 15.88
CA ILE A 164 -7.89 -0.24 15.46
C ILE A 164 -8.84 0.93 15.71
N VAL A 165 -10.11 0.76 15.32
CA VAL A 165 -11.14 1.79 15.45
C VAL A 165 -11.36 2.11 16.94
N GLU A 166 -11.55 1.10 17.78
CA GLU A 166 -11.73 1.26 19.23
C GLU A 166 -10.55 1.96 19.90
N GLN A 167 -9.30 1.58 19.55
CA GLN A 167 -8.13 2.24 20.11
C GLN A 167 -8.03 3.70 19.67
N LEU A 168 -8.25 4.00 18.38
CA LEU A 168 -8.16 5.38 17.90
C LEU A 168 -9.29 6.25 18.46
N GLU A 169 -10.52 5.74 18.57
CA GLU A 169 -11.64 6.48 19.19
C GLU A 169 -11.44 6.75 20.67
N SER A 170 -10.63 5.95 21.36
CA SER A 170 -10.31 6.19 22.78
C SER A 170 -9.35 7.35 23.02
N TYR A 171 -8.69 7.86 21.98
CA TYR A 171 -7.74 8.99 22.05
C TYR A 171 -8.36 10.33 21.64
N PHE A 172 -9.56 10.34 21.10
CA PHE A 172 -10.29 11.53 20.65
C PHE A 172 -11.65 11.66 21.33
#